data_e0664586efdc6d9dc02b4ee2570defdd
#
_entry.id   e0664586efdc6d9dc02b4ee2570defdd
#
_cell.length_a   1.000
_cell.length_b   1.000
_cell.length_c   1.000
_cell.angle_alpha   90.00
_cell.angle_beta   90.00
_cell.angle_gamma   90.00
#
_symmetry.space_group_name_H-M   'P 1'
#
loop_
_entity.id
_entity.type
_entity.pdbx_description
1 polymer ?
#
loop_
_entity_poly.entity_id
_entity_poly.type
_entity_poly.pdbx_seq_one_letter_code
_entity_poly.pdbx_strand_id
1 'polypeptide(L)'
;MGTGLPRILEWAREVQALAQTGYHYASDEYQRDRCSRLMEISAEMVSENSRIDHLSLASAFKAQIGYATPKIDVRAAVFRGDELLLVRERLDGRWTMPGGWADVGDTPSKAAEREAWEEAGFHVRARKVIGVYDANRVNPLEVFHAFKVIFLCDIMDGEPKPSQETSEVAFFPESAIPREFSGERTTARHIRDVFAALRDPDCPTVFD
;
A
#
# COMPACT_ATOMS: atom_id res chain seq x y z
N MET A 1 -19.39 -12.28 5.41
CA MET A 1 -18.49 -13.37 4.98
C MET A 1 -17.12 -12.74 4.86
N GLY A 2 -16.11 -13.28 5.53
CA GLY A 2 -14.81 -12.63 5.66
C GLY A 2 -14.12 -12.44 4.31
N THR A 3 -13.73 -11.20 4.05
CA THR A 3 -12.93 -10.76 2.90
C THR A 3 -11.42 -10.92 3.17
N GLY A 4 -11.04 -11.82 4.07
CA GLY A 4 -9.64 -12.11 4.36
C GLY A 4 -8.99 -12.99 3.29
N LEU A 5 -7.68 -12.88 3.12
CA LEU A 5 -6.90 -13.84 2.32
C LEU A 5 -7.20 -15.28 2.78
N PRO A 6 -7.18 -16.24 1.85
CA PRO A 6 -7.10 -17.63 2.25
C PRO A 6 -5.95 -17.84 3.24
N ARG A 7 -6.21 -18.52 4.34
CA ARG A 7 -5.22 -18.74 5.42
C ARG A 7 -3.90 -19.32 4.92
N ILE A 8 -3.95 -20.05 3.82
CA ILE A 8 -2.76 -20.61 3.16
C ILE A 8 -1.81 -19.52 2.67
N LEU A 9 -2.32 -18.37 2.19
CA LEU A 9 -1.49 -17.25 1.74
C LEU A 9 -0.90 -16.47 2.92
N GLU A 10 -1.60 -16.41 4.06
CA GLU A 10 -1.04 -15.85 5.31
C GLU A 10 0.14 -16.70 5.77
N TRP A 11 -0.03 -18.02 5.81
CA TRP A 11 1.05 -18.94 6.15
C TRP A 11 2.21 -18.87 5.16
N ALA A 12 1.94 -18.80 3.88
CA ALA A 12 2.99 -18.67 2.87
C ALA A 12 3.86 -17.43 3.12
N ARG A 13 3.26 -16.28 3.43
CA ARG A 13 4.02 -15.06 3.75
C ARG A 13 4.84 -15.20 5.04
N GLU A 14 4.27 -15.83 6.06
CA GLU A 14 4.98 -16.08 7.31
C GLU A 14 6.19 -17.00 7.08
N VAL A 15 5.99 -18.10 6.34
CA VAL A 15 7.07 -19.03 5.96
C VAL A 15 8.14 -18.30 5.15
N GLN A 16 7.74 -17.49 4.17
CA GLN A 16 8.68 -16.68 3.37
C GLN A 16 9.51 -15.74 4.24
N ALA A 17 8.88 -14.99 5.15
CA ALA A 17 9.57 -14.03 6.00
C ALA A 17 10.56 -14.70 6.95
N LEU A 18 10.17 -15.82 7.56
CA LEU A 18 11.03 -16.63 8.43
C LEU A 18 12.20 -17.21 7.64
N ALA A 19 11.94 -17.74 6.44
CA ALA A 19 12.95 -18.36 5.59
C ALA A 19 13.95 -17.31 5.05
N GLN A 20 13.49 -16.14 4.60
CA GLN A 20 14.35 -15.04 4.15
C GLN A 20 15.28 -14.59 5.28
N THR A 21 14.73 -14.36 6.46
CA THR A 21 15.49 -13.97 7.65
C THR A 21 16.51 -15.07 8.03
N GLY A 22 16.05 -16.32 8.06
CA GLY A 22 16.93 -17.47 8.35
C GLY A 22 18.04 -17.63 7.32
N TYR A 23 17.77 -17.45 6.03
CA TYR A 23 18.76 -17.48 4.97
C TYR A 23 19.84 -16.42 5.15
N HIS A 24 19.42 -15.19 5.48
CA HIS A 24 20.35 -14.07 5.68
C HIS A 24 21.32 -14.31 6.85
N TYR A 25 20.81 -14.84 7.96
CA TYR A 25 21.61 -15.07 9.18
C TYR A 25 22.19 -16.48 9.28
N ALA A 26 22.00 -17.33 8.26
CA ALA A 26 22.54 -18.70 8.27
C ALA A 26 24.06 -18.71 8.38
N SER A 27 24.58 -19.49 9.32
CA SER A 27 26.01 -19.63 9.57
C SER A 27 26.68 -20.69 8.67
N ASP A 28 25.88 -21.59 8.09
CA ASP A 28 26.38 -22.68 7.25
C ASP A 28 25.48 -22.89 5.99
N GLU A 29 26.00 -23.67 5.04
CA GLU A 29 25.34 -23.95 3.78
C GLU A 29 24.06 -24.80 3.95
N TYR A 30 24.05 -25.74 4.89
CA TYR A 30 22.86 -26.57 5.15
C TYR A 30 21.67 -25.74 5.63
N GLN A 31 21.92 -24.74 6.47
CA GLN A 31 20.88 -23.82 6.92
C GLN A 31 20.37 -22.98 5.76
N ARG A 32 21.28 -22.47 4.91
CA ARG A 32 20.92 -21.69 3.70
C ARG A 32 20.05 -22.51 2.75
N ASP A 33 20.44 -23.75 2.47
CA ASP A 33 19.69 -24.64 1.58
C ASP A 33 18.28 -24.92 2.10
N ARG A 34 18.14 -25.17 3.41
CA ARG A 34 16.81 -25.35 4.03
C ARG A 34 15.95 -24.10 3.90
N CYS A 35 16.51 -22.93 4.20
CA CYS A 35 15.80 -21.68 4.08
C CYS A 35 15.45 -21.37 2.62
N SER A 36 16.35 -21.65 1.68
CA SER A 36 16.06 -21.53 0.23
C SER A 36 14.89 -22.43 -0.16
N ARG A 37 14.86 -23.68 0.29
CA ARG A 37 13.75 -24.61 0.01
C ARG A 37 12.42 -24.13 0.63
N LEU A 38 12.44 -23.55 1.82
CA LEU A 38 11.24 -22.97 2.44
C LEU A 38 10.71 -21.77 1.66
N MET A 39 11.57 -20.91 1.12
CA MET A 39 11.15 -19.83 0.23
C MET A 39 10.51 -20.36 -1.06
N GLU A 40 11.04 -21.43 -1.64
CA GLU A 40 10.45 -22.10 -2.82
C GLU A 40 9.07 -22.66 -2.50
N ILE A 41 8.92 -23.40 -1.38
CA ILE A 41 7.62 -23.92 -0.94
C ILE A 41 6.62 -22.78 -0.73
N SER A 42 7.05 -21.69 -0.14
CA SER A 42 6.19 -20.50 0.02
C SER A 42 5.74 -19.96 -1.33
N ALA A 43 6.64 -19.86 -2.32
CA ALA A 43 6.30 -19.41 -3.66
C ALA A 43 5.31 -20.37 -4.36
N GLU A 44 5.48 -21.69 -4.19
CA GLU A 44 4.54 -22.71 -4.67
C GLU A 44 3.15 -22.51 -4.04
N MET A 45 3.08 -22.32 -2.71
CA MET A 45 1.83 -22.09 -1.98
C MET A 45 1.09 -20.82 -2.47
N VAL A 46 1.82 -19.72 -2.73
CA VAL A 46 1.23 -18.49 -3.28
C VAL A 46 0.74 -18.73 -4.70
N SER A 47 1.54 -19.34 -5.56
CA SER A 47 1.21 -19.56 -6.96
C SER A 47 -0.03 -20.45 -7.15
N GLU A 48 -0.19 -21.50 -6.35
CA GLU A 48 -1.38 -22.38 -6.40
C GLU A 48 -2.67 -21.68 -5.94
N ASN A 49 -2.56 -20.58 -5.16
CA ASN A 49 -3.69 -19.86 -4.62
C ASN A 49 -3.84 -18.43 -5.16
N SER A 50 -3.06 -18.06 -6.17
CA SER A 50 -3.09 -16.76 -6.86
C SER A 50 -2.88 -16.94 -8.36
N ARG A 51 -2.79 -15.83 -9.11
CA ARG A 51 -2.47 -15.86 -10.55
C ARG A 51 -1.00 -15.57 -10.83
N ILE A 52 -0.15 -15.58 -9.82
CA ILE A 52 1.26 -15.21 -9.94
C ILE A 52 2.09 -16.46 -10.20
N ASP A 53 2.98 -16.38 -11.20
CA ASP A 53 3.89 -17.47 -11.56
C ASP A 53 4.90 -17.76 -10.44
N HIS A 54 5.06 -19.05 -10.11
CA HIS A 54 5.90 -19.47 -8.98
C HIS A 54 7.39 -19.17 -9.19
N LEU A 55 7.91 -19.23 -10.42
CA LEU A 55 9.33 -18.95 -10.70
C LEU A 55 9.63 -17.47 -10.51
N SER A 56 8.71 -16.61 -10.91
CA SER A 56 8.77 -15.16 -10.68
C SER A 56 8.76 -14.85 -9.19
N LEU A 57 7.89 -15.51 -8.41
CA LEU A 57 7.83 -15.35 -6.94
C LEU A 57 9.11 -15.85 -6.25
N ALA A 58 9.57 -17.05 -6.59
CA ALA A 58 10.78 -17.61 -6.00
C ALA A 58 12.01 -16.72 -6.28
N SER A 59 12.11 -16.19 -7.51
CA SER A 59 13.15 -15.23 -7.88
C SER A 59 13.04 -13.92 -7.08
N ALA A 60 11.82 -13.36 -6.95
CA ALA A 60 11.59 -12.14 -6.18
C ALA A 60 11.91 -12.32 -4.69
N PHE A 61 11.59 -13.48 -4.10
CA PHE A 61 11.92 -13.78 -2.70
C PHE A 61 13.43 -13.91 -2.48
N LYS A 62 14.13 -14.58 -3.39
CA LYS A 62 15.60 -14.73 -3.31
C LYS A 62 16.34 -13.40 -3.53
N ALA A 63 15.74 -12.47 -4.27
CA ALA A 63 16.33 -11.13 -4.50
C ALA A 63 16.22 -10.22 -3.26
N GLN A 64 15.34 -10.53 -2.31
CA GLN A 64 15.21 -9.74 -1.08
C GLN A 64 16.25 -10.20 -0.05
N ILE A 65 17.16 -9.30 0.32
CA ILE A 65 18.24 -9.58 1.26
C ILE A 65 17.90 -8.97 2.63
N GLY A 66 18.25 -9.68 3.70
CA GLY A 66 18.14 -9.17 5.06
C GLY A 66 16.89 -9.62 5.80
N TYR A 67 16.60 -8.93 6.91
CA TYR A 67 15.43 -9.20 7.73
C TYR A 67 14.17 -8.83 6.97
N ALA A 68 13.21 -9.73 6.88
CA ALA A 68 11.93 -9.47 6.23
C ALA A 68 11.10 -8.47 7.05
N THR A 69 10.76 -7.34 6.45
CA THR A 69 9.94 -6.29 7.06
C THR A 69 8.74 -5.96 6.18
N PRO A 70 7.61 -5.50 6.74
CA PRO A 70 6.53 -4.95 5.95
C PRO A 70 7.01 -3.75 5.12
N LYS A 71 6.47 -3.61 3.92
CA LYS A 71 6.67 -2.42 3.07
C LYS A 71 5.83 -1.26 3.61
N ILE A 72 6.19 -0.03 3.24
CA ILE A 72 5.43 1.17 3.56
C ILE A 72 4.75 1.67 2.28
N ASP A 73 3.43 1.70 2.32
CA ASP A 73 2.56 2.36 1.33
C ASP A 73 2.08 3.68 1.92
N VAL A 74 2.16 4.77 1.16
CA VAL A 74 1.72 6.09 1.61
C VAL A 74 0.56 6.59 0.77
N ARG A 75 -0.37 7.35 1.39
CA ARG A 75 -1.48 7.99 0.68
C ARG A 75 -1.62 9.45 1.12
N ALA A 76 -1.86 10.32 0.14
CA ALA A 76 -2.14 11.73 0.37
C ALA A 76 -3.65 11.97 0.35
N ALA A 77 -4.24 12.32 1.50
CA ALA A 77 -5.59 12.84 1.58
C ALA A 77 -5.54 14.36 1.37
N VAL A 78 -5.85 14.79 0.17
CA VAL A 78 -5.79 16.18 -0.27
C VAL A 78 -7.21 16.70 -0.45
N PHE A 79 -7.55 17.82 0.17
CA PHE A 79 -8.88 18.38 0.09
C PHE A 79 -8.89 19.76 -0.58
N ARG A 80 -9.97 20.04 -1.32
CA ARG A 80 -10.36 21.36 -1.77
C ARG A 80 -11.74 21.67 -1.21
N GLY A 81 -11.80 22.51 -0.17
CA GLY A 81 -13.03 22.65 0.62
C GLY A 81 -13.38 21.33 1.32
N ASP A 82 -14.54 20.78 1.00
CA ASP A 82 -15.05 19.52 1.50
C ASP A 82 -14.95 18.34 0.52
N GLU A 83 -14.19 18.53 -0.57
CA GLU A 83 -14.01 17.54 -1.62
C GLU A 83 -12.62 16.88 -1.54
N LEU A 84 -12.58 15.55 -1.54
CA LEU A 84 -11.36 14.73 -1.54
C LEU A 84 -10.84 14.54 -2.96
N LEU A 85 -9.54 14.75 -3.16
CA LEU A 85 -8.83 14.43 -4.38
C LEU A 85 -8.70 12.91 -4.55
N LEU A 86 -9.16 12.41 -5.69
CA LEU A 86 -8.90 11.04 -6.13
C LEU A 86 -8.30 11.05 -7.53
N VAL A 87 -7.52 10.03 -7.81
CA VAL A 87 -6.97 9.71 -9.14
C VAL A 87 -7.55 8.40 -9.63
N ARG A 88 -7.75 8.28 -10.95
CA ARG A 88 -8.21 7.04 -11.57
C ARG A 88 -7.04 6.32 -12.21
N GLU A 89 -6.69 5.18 -11.68
CA GLU A 89 -5.60 4.34 -12.15
C GLU A 89 -5.84 3.81 -13.56
N ARG A 90 -4.81 3.81 -14.41
CA ARG A 90 -4.90 3.20 -15.76
C ARG A 90 -4.91 1.69 -15.71
N LEU A 91 -4.29 1.10 -14.68
CA LEU A 91 -4.13 -0.35 -14.55
C LEU A 91 -5.48 -1.07 -14.46
N ASP A 92 -6.42 -0.56 -13.67
CA ASP A 92 -7.70 -1.22 -13.38
C ASP A 92 -8.93 -0.29 -13.51
N GLY A 93 -8.72 0.99 -13.84
CA GLY A 93 -9.77 1.99 -14.00
C GLY A 93 -10.46 2.40 -12.70
N ARG A 94 -9.87 2.11 -11.54
CA ARG A 94 -10.46 2.40 -10.24
C ARG A 94 -9.91 3.68 -9.62
N TRP A 95 -10.73 4.30 -8.78
CA TRP A 95 -10.37 5.52 -8.07
C TRP A 95 -9.65 5.22 -6.75
N THR A 96 -8.63 6.01 -6.44
CA THR A 96 -7.84 5.91 -5.21
C THR A 96 -7.33 7.29 -4.78
N MET A 97 -6.97 7.45 -3.52
CA MET A 97 -6.13 8.58 -3.10
C MET A 97 -4.75 8.46 -3.76
N PRO A 98 -4.13 9.58 -4.20
CA PRO A 98 -2.76 9.55 -4.70
C PRO A 98 -1.81 8.91 -3.68
N GLY A 99 -0.88 8.09 -4.17
CA GLY A 99 0.10 7.44 -3.31
C GLY A 99 0.53 6.06 -3.77
N GLY A 100 1.66 5.61 -3.25
CA GLY A 100 2.30 4.37 -3.63
C GLY A 100 3.31 3.89 -2.58
N TRP A 101 4.29 3.13 -3.03
CA TRP A 101 5.38 2.68 -2.17
C TRP A 101 6.31 3.84 -1.82
N ALA A 102 6.70 3.92 -0.54
CA ALA A 102 7.77 4.84 -0.14
C ALA A 102 9.12 4.33 -0.65
N ASP A 103 9.89 5.19 -1.32
CA ASP A 103 11.23 4.86 -1.77
C ASP A 103 12.26 4.93 -0.65
N VAL A 104 13.34 4.14 -0.80
CA VAL A 104 14.48 4.20 0.12
C VAL A 104 15.13 5.59 0.05
N GLY A 105 15.17 6.25 1.19
CA GLY A 105 15.69 7.62 1.30
C GLY A 105 14.59 8.67 1.48
N ASP A 106 13.34 8.36 1.16
CA ASP A 106 12.22 9.24 1.46
C ASP A 106 11.80 9.13 2.94
N THR A 107 11.33 10.24 3.48
CA THR A 107 10.45 10.16 4.65
C THR A 107 9.03 9.82 4.16
N PRO A 108 8.19 9.12 4.95
CA PRO A 108 6.83 8.78 4.51
C PRO A 108 5.99 10.00 4.09
N SER A 109 6.19 11.15 4.74
CA SER A 109 5.53 12.41 4.37
C SER A 109 5.98 12.92 3.00
N LYS A 110 7.31 12.86 2.72
CA LYS A 110 7.84 13.28 1.42
C LYS A 110 7.43 12.35 0.30
N ALA A 111 7.35 11.05 0.55
CA ALA A 111 6.80 10.10 -0.40
C ALA A 111 5.34 10.46 -0.77
N ALA A 112 4.48 10.74 0.23
CA ALA A 112 3.09 11.15 -0.04
C ALA A 112 2.99 12.48 -0.81
N GLU A 113 3.86 13.45 -0.52
CA GLU A 113 3.94 14.73 -1.26
C GLU A 113 4.38 14.50 -2.71
N ARG A 114 5.38 13.65 -2.96
CA ARG A 114 5.87 13.28 -4.29
C ARG A 114 4.78 12.59 -5.11
N GLU A 115 4.13 11.58 -4.55
CA GLU A 115 3.05 10.84 -5.22
C GLU A 115 1.89 11.76 -5.61
N ALA A 116 1.49 12.70 -4.74
CA ALA A 116 0.45 13.67 -5.05
C ALA A 116 0.82 14.56 -6.26
N TRP A 117 2.11 14.90 -6.39
CA TRP A 117 2.59 15.63 -7.56
C TRP A 117 2.64 14.74 -8.81
N GLU A 118 3.22 13.56 -8.72
CA GLU A 118 3.43 12.66 -9.86
C GLU A 118 2.12 12.14 -10.43
N GLU A 119 1.15 11.78 -9.57
CA GLU A 119 -0.11 11.16 -9.98
C GLU A 119 -1.24 12.15 -10.23
N ALA A 120 -1.24 13.30 -9.57
CA ALA A 120 -2.37 14.25 -9.60
C ALA A 120 -2.01 15.67 -10.03
N GLY A 121 -0.72 16.05 -10.08
CA GLY A 121 -0.27 17.38 -10.49
C GLY A 121 -0.39 18.45 -9.39
N PHE A 122 -0.48 18.06 -8.13
CA PHE A 122 -0.56 18.99 -6.99
C PHE A 122 0.69 18.93 -6.13
N HIS A 123 1.33 20.07 -5.91
CA HIS A 123 2.27 20.22 -4.81
C HIS A 123 1.51 20.38 -3.51
N VAL A 124 1.76 19.46 -2.61
CA VAL A 124 1.09 19.42 -1.31
C VAL A 124 2.09 19.42 -0.17
N ARG A 125 1.63 19.76 1.02
CA ARG A 125 2.39 19.63 2.26
C ARG A 125 1.66 18.71 3.21
N ALA A 126 2.30 17.61 3.58
CA ALA A 126 1.79 16.70 4.61
C ALA A 126 1.82 17.41 5.98
N ARG A 127 0.65 17.44 6.64
CA ARG A 127 0.44 18.16 7.89
C ARG A 127 0.26 17.23 9.07
N LYS A 128 -0.44 16.12 8.89
CA LYS A 128 -0.83 15.21 9.96
C LYS A 128 -0.94 13.79 9.43
N VAL A 129 -0.55 12.80 10.22
CA VAL A 129 -0.90 11.39 9.97
C VAL A 129 -2.35 11.18 10.41
N ILE A 130 -3.23 10.83 9.47
CA ILE A 130 -4.62 10.47 9.74
C ILE A 130 -4.67 9.07 10.33
N GLY A 131 -3.96 8.13 9.73
CA GLY A 131 -3.94 6.76 10.22
C GLY A 131 -2.80 5.93 9.70
N VAL A 132 -2.52 4.84 10.45
CA VAL A 132 -1.59 3.77 10.10
C VAL A 132 -2.37 2.47 10.09
N TYR A 133 -2.45 1.82 8.94
CA TYR A 133 -3.29 0.64 8.73
C TYR A 133 -2.45 -0.54 8.27
N ASP A 134 -2.75 -1.71 8.79
CA ASP A 134 -2.30 -2.96 8.18
C ASP A 134 -3.07 -3.18 6.88
N ALA A 135 -2.39 -2.97 5.75
CA ALA A 135 -3.01 -3.11 4.42
C ALA A 135 -3.59 -4.51 4.19
N ASN A 136 -3.10 -5.51 4.91
CA ASN A 136 -3.49 -6.90 4.75
C ASN A 136 -4.74 -7.30 5.55
N ARG A 137 -5.26 -6.43 6.45
CA ARG A 137 -6.48 -6.72 7.22
C ARG A 137 -7.77 -6.56 6.45
N VAL A 138 -7.82 -5.65 5.48
CA VAL A 138 -9.08 -5.32 4.78
C VAL A 138 -9.12 -5.92 3.39
N ASN A 139 -8.06 -5.79 2.64
CA ASN A 139 -7.91 -6.40 1.32
C ASN A 139 -6.42 -6.75 1.12
N PRO A 140 -6.04 -7.93 1.59
CA PRO A 140 -4.63 -8.28 1.72
C PRO A 140 -3.95 -8.38 0.37
N LEU A 141 -2.75 -7.81 0.28
CA LEU A 141 -1.85 -8.02 -0.84
C LEU A 141 -1.43 -9.50 -0.87
N GLU A 142 -1.46 -10.12 -2.04
CA GLU A 142 -1.20 -11.57 -2.16
C GLU A 142 0.22 -11.95 -1.74
N VAL A 143 1.20 -11.09 -2.03
CA VAL A 143 2.63 -11.40 -1.88
C VAL A 143 3.26 -10.69 -0.70
N PHE A 144 2.94 -9.42 -0.46
CA PHE A 144 3.64 -8.61 0.53
C PHE A 144 2.78 -8.26 1.73
N HIS A 145 3.42 -8.17 2.90
CA HIS A 145 2.86 -7.43 4.01
C HIS A 145 3.21 -5.95 3.86
N ALA A 146 2.25 -5.06 4.10
CA ALA A 146 2.49 -3.63 4.04
C ALA A 146 1.72 -2.88 5.14
N PHE A 147 2.32 -1.81 5.62
CA PHE A 147 1.60 -0.79 6.38
C PHE A 147 1.28 0.39 5.47
N LYS A 148 0.05 0.87 5.57
CA LYS A 148 -0.44 2.02 4.83
C LYS A 148 -0.51 3.23 5.76
N VAL A 149 0.21 4.30 5.40
CA VAL A 149 0.22 5.56 6.15
C VAL A 149 -0.51 6.62 5.35
N ILE A 150 -1.60 7.15 5.89
CA ILE A 150 -2.41 8.19 5.24
C ILE A 150 -2.11 9.55 5.88
N PHE A 151 -1.73 10.52 5.05
CA PHE A 151 -1.45 11.88 5.46
C PHE A 151 -2.56 12.83 5.05
N LEU A 152 -2.99 13.69 5.95
CA LEU A 152 -3.74 14.90 5.60
C LEU A 152 -2.76 15.91 5.00
N CYS A 153 -3.05 16.38 3.79
CA CYS A 153 -2.16 17.27 3.04
C CYS A 153 -2.88 18.56 2.64
N ASP A 154 -2.19 19.67 2.80
CA ASP A 154 -2.63 20.98 2.33
C ASP A 154 -2.12 21.22 0.90
N ILE A 155 -2.97 21.75 0.00
CA ILE A 155 -2.57 22.15 -1.35
C ILE A 155 -1.70 23.41 -1.25
N MET A 156 -0.53 23.39 -1.85
CA MET A 156 0.36 24.53 -1.95
C MET A 156 0.18 25.24 -3.29
N ASP A 157 0.16 24.46 -4.38
CA ASP A 157 -0.09 24.90 -5.75
C ASP A 157 -0.39 23.71 -6.66
N GLY A 158 -0.57 23.96 -7.95
CA GLY A 158 -0.83 22.95 -8.96
C GLY A 158 -2.26 22.92 -9.46
N GLU A 159 -2.51 22.07 -10.44
CA GLU A 159 -3.81 21.84 -11.05
C GLU A 159 -3.99 20.34 -11.37
N PRO A 160 -5.24 19.86 -11.53
CA PRO A 160 -5.48 18.45 -11.85
C PRO A 160 -4.76 18.06 -13.14
N LYS A 161 -3.82 17.13 -13.06
CA LYS A 161 -3.06 16.67 -14.21
C LYS A 161 -2.89 15.16 -14.15
N PRO A 162 -3.51 14.40 -15.06
CA PRO A 162 -3.26 12.98 -15.21
C PRO A 162 -1.80 12.67 -15.55
N SER A 163 -1.34 11.49 -15.21
CA SER A 163 0.03 11.03 -15.40
C SER A 163 0.13 9.83 -16.35
N GLN A 164 1.28 9.19 -16.39
CA GLN A 164 1.42 7.91 -17.09
C GLN A 164 0.66 6.78 -16.36
N GLU A 165 0.49 6.89 -15.06
CA GLU A 165 -0.18 5.89 -14.22
C GLU A 165 -1.67 6.19 -14.03
N THR A 166 -2.07 7.46 -14.10
CA THR A 166 -3.45 7.91 -13.88
C THR A 166 -4.10 8.43 -15.15
N SER A 167 -5.39 8.15 -15.33
CA SER A 167 -6.19 8.59 -16.49
C SER A 167 -7.05 9.82 -16.21
N GLU A 168 -7.47 9.99 -14.95
CA GLU A 168 -8.33 11.07 -14.50
C GLU A 168 -7.91 11.54 -13.10
N VAL A 169 -8.13 12.83 -12.83
CA VAL A 169 -7.88 13.46 -11.52
C VAL A 169 -9.09 14.33 -11.21
N ALA A 170 -9.75 14.08 -10.09
CA ALA A 170 -10.96 14.82 -9.72
C ALA A 170 -11.16 14.91 -8.22
N PHE A 171 -11.93 15.92 -7.80
CA PHE A 171 -12.35 16.11 -6.42
C PHE A 171 -13.79 15.64 -6.23
N PHE A 172 -14.05 14.98 -5.12
CA PHE A 172 -15.35 14.39 -4.79
C PHE A 172 -15.77 14.72 -3.35
N PRO A 173 -16.98 15.23 -3.14
CA PRO A 173 -17.55 15.30 -1.80
C PRO A 173 -17.84 13.89 -1.26
N GLU A 174 -17.93 13.73 0.05
CA GLU A 174 -18.15 12.43 0.70
C GLU A 174 -19.36 11.66 0.14
N SER A 175 -20.43 12.39 -0.21
CA SER A 175 -21.66 11.82 -0.75
C SER A 175 -21.56 11.34 -2.20
N ALA A 176 -20.53 11.76 -2.94
CA ALA A 176 -20.35 11.45 -4.35
C ALA A 176 -19.05 10.67 -4.64
N ILE A 177 -18.43 10.10 -3.62
CA ILE A 177 -17.27 9.20 -3.80
C ILE A 177 -17.64 8.07 -4.78
N PRO A 178 -16.87 7.86 -5.87
CA PRO A 178 -17.17 6.83 -6.85
C PRO A 178 -17.27 5.44 -6.23
N ARG A 179 -18.23 4.64 -6.68
CA ARG A 179 -18.38 3.26 -6.19
C ARG A 179 -17.26 2.35 -6.67
N GLU A 180 -16.65 2.68 -7.81
CA GLU A 180 -15.50 1.97 -8.40
C GLU A 180 -14.18 2.41 -7.80
N PHE A 181 -14.11 2.68 -6.50
CA PHE A 181 -12.83 2.90 -5.86
C PHE A 181 -12.06 1.58 -5.64
N SER A 182 -10.74 1.69 -5.59
CA SER A 182 -9.87 0.54 -5.36
C SER A 182 -10.01 0.03 -3.94
N GLY A 183 -10.64 -1.12 -3.73
CA GLY A 183 -10.78 -1.73 -2.41
C GLY A 183 -9.45 -2.11 -1.74
N GLU A 184 -8.34 -2.09 -2.46
CA GLU A 184 -7.00 -2.44 -1.97
C GLU A 184 -6.18 -1.20 -1.61
N ARG A 185 -6.12 -0.23 -2.53
CA ARG A 185 -5.34 1.01 -2.36
C ARG A 185 -6.06 2.01 -1.46
N THR A 186 -7.37 2.16 -1.67
CA THR A 186 -8.25 3.00 -0.85
C THR A 186 -9.50 2.22 -0.47
N THR A 187 -9.82 2.14 0.80
CA THR A 187 -10.99 1.41 1.32
C THR A 187 -12.06 2.37 1.83
N ALA A 188 -13.29 1.88 2.01
CA ALA A 188 -14.36 2.66 2.63
C ALA A 188 -14.00 3.14 4.06
N ARG A 189 -13.18 2.37 4.80
CA ARG A 189 -12.65 2.78 6.10
C ARG A 189 -11.73 3.99 5.94
N HIS A 190 -10.81 3.96 4.99
CA HIS A 190 -9.92 5.09 4.71
C HIS A 190 -10.71 6.36 4.35
N ILE A 191 -11.69 6.26 3.45
CA ILE A 191 -12.56 7.39 3.07
C ILE A 191 -13.26 7.98 4.30
N ARG A 192 -13.89 7.16 5.12
CA ARG A 192 -14.55 7.62 6.36
C ARG A 192 -13.58 8.35 7.29
N ASP A 193 -12.40 7.76 7.50
CA ASP A 193 -11.43 8.28 8.47
C ASP A 193 -10.79 9.59 7.95
N VAL A 194 -10.54 9.77 6.65
CA VAL A 194 -10.04 11.04 6.08
C VAL A 194 -11.08 12.15 6.15
N PHE A 195 -12.36 11.86 5.90
CA PHE A 195 -13.42 12.87 6.08
C PHE A 195 -13.67 13.18 7.56
N ALA A 196 -13.50 12.23 8.46
CA ALA A 196 -13.55 12.50 9.90
C ALA A 196 -12.41 13.46 10.31
N ALA A 197 -11.19 13.25 9.82
CA ALA A 197 -10.04 14.12 10.07
C ALA A 197 -10.19 15.51 9.44
N LEU A 198 -10.92 15.65 8.31
CA LEU A 198 -11.25 16.95 7.76
C LEU A 198 -12.20 17.74 8.69
N ARG A 199 -13.23 17.07 9.22
CA ARG A 199 -14.23 17.71 10.12
C ARG A 199 -13.67 18.04 11.50
N ASP A 200 -12.75 17.24 12.00
CA ASP A 200 -12.09 17.44 13.28
C ASP A 200 -10.56 17.29 13.12
N PRO A 201 -9.86 18.42 12.85
CA PRO A 201 -8.41 18.41 12.68
C PRO A 201 -7.62 17.92 13.91
N ASP A 202 -8.23 17.99 15.11
CA ASP A 202 -7.63 17.54 16.35
C ASP A 202 -7.92 16.09 16.70
N CYS A 203 -8.71 15.38 15.88
CA CYS A 203 -8.99 13.97 16.10
C CYS A 203 -7.69 13.14 16.22
N PRO A 204 -7.64 12.12 17.08
CA PRO A 204 -6.45 11.28 17.23
C PRO A 204 -6.16 10.51 15.93
N THR A 205 -4.87 10.21 15.71
CA THR A 205 -4.45 9.32 14.63
C THR A 205 -5.08 7.92 14.82
N VAL A 206 -5.68 7.39 13.76
CA VAL A 206 -6.27 6.04 13.76
C VAL A 206 -5.18 5.00 13.50
N PHE A 207 -5.26 3.84 14.15
CA PHE A 207 -4.37 2.71 13.86
C PHE A 207 -5.09 1.38 14.11
N ASP A 208 -4.51 0.28 13.61
CA ASP A 208 -5.00 -1.09 13.83
C ASP A 208 -4.49 -1.70 15.12
#